data_7dde4393fcb0f185aaa53da0cf690441
#
_entry.id   7dde4393fcb0f185aaa53da0cf690441
#
_cell.length_a   1.000
_cell.length_b   1.000
_cell.length_c   1.000
_cell.angle_alpha   90.00
_cell.angle_beta   90.00
_cell.angle_gamma   90.00
#
_symmetry.space_group_name_H-M   'P 1'
#
loop_
_entity.id
_entity.type
_entity.pdbx_description
1 polymer ?
#
loop_
_entity_poly.entity_id
_entity_poly.type
_entity_poly.pdbx_seq_one_letter_code
_entity_poly.pdbx_strand_id
1 'polypeptide(L)'
;MRRGNRVYEYLSLVEAVRDGGRVRHDVVARLGEASSLRASGELDRIVAALASHSQRSWCDESGIDVEQARSAGAVAAVATYWARLGLDRHFAAMAGGHGAPIADAVFAMVANRLCAPRSKRALPEWVAADVVMPAGFQVPSAHHYYRALDVVAEAKEATEAHLYGALTDLTNLDLRLVCYDLTSTYFEGATKPSARFESRAFGYSRDHRPDRPQVVIGLLVTGDGIPIAHHVFAGNTADVSTLPGVLDDLQARVGIGAITLVADRGL
;
A
#
# COMPACT_ATOMS: atom_id res chain seq x y z
N MET A 1 54.87 -0.58 9.90
CA MET A 1 56.25 -0.53 10.49
C MET A 1 56.29 0.57 11.56
N ARG A 2 56.91 0.26 12.74
CA ARG A 2 57.15 1.28 13.79
C ARG A 2 58.58 1.75 13.74
N ARG A 3 58.83 3.07 13.60
CA ARG A 3 60.16 3.64 13.79
C ARG A 3 60.02 4.77 14.83
N GLY A 4 60.52 4.53 16.04
CA GLY A 4 60.26 5.41 17.18
C GLY A 4 58.78 5.43 17.57
N ASN A 5 58.23 6.60 17.92
CA ASN A 5 56.83 6.76 18.34
C ASN A 5 55.83 6.98 17.15
N ARG A 6 56.29 6.84 15.90
CA ARG A 6 55.47 6.99 14.68
C ARG A 6 55.10 5.64 14.09
N VAL A 7 53.80 5.49 13.74
CA VAL A 7 53.29 4.31 13.03
C VAL A 7 53.17 4.70 11.55
N TYR A 8 53.88 3.95 10.70
CA TYR A 8 53.80 4.13 9.23
C TYR A 8 52.92 3.01 8.68
N GLU A 9 51.94 3.39 7.91
CA GLU A 9 51.01 2.49 7.24
C GLU A 9 51.36 2.43 5.74
N TYR A 10 51.60 1.23 5.22
CA TYR A 10 51.92 1.00 3.81
C TYR A 10 50.81 0.20 3.15
N LEU A 11 50.38 0.64 1.98
CA LEU A 11 49.38 -0.05 1.16
C LEU A 11 50.09 -0.96 0.14
N SER A 12 49.56 -2.17 0.00
CA SER A 12 49.99 -3.14 -0.99
C SER A 12 48.78 -3.87 -1.59
N LEU A 13 48.83 -4.12 -2.88
CA LEU A 13 47.90 -5.02 -3.55
C LEU A 13 48.39 -6.45 -3.34
N VAL A 14 47.51 -7.30 -2.80
CA VAL A 14 47.86 -8.71 -2.50
C VAL A 14 46.85 -9.64 -3.15
N GLU A 15 47.33 -10.79 -3.62
CA GLU A 15 46.49 -11.89 -4.08
C GLU A 15 46.41 -12.94 -2.97
N ALA A 16 45.20 -13.39 -2.68
CA ALA A 16 44.97 -14.47 -1.70
C ALA A 16 45.01 -15.83 -2.42
N VAL A 17 46.11 -16.56 -2.24
CA VAL A 17 46.33 -17.91 -2.81
C VAL A 17 46.00 -18.96 -1.75
N ARG A 18 45.15 -19.94 -2.09
CA ARG A 18 44.90 -21.12 -1.23
C ARG A 18 45.85 -22.23 -1.57
N ASP A 19 46.67 -22.63 -0.59
CA ASP A 19 47.59 -23.76 -0.68
C ASP A 19 47.37 -24.69 0.52
N GLY A 20 46.99 -25.93 0.27
CA GLY A 20 46.84 -26.97 1.32
C GLY A 20 45.92 -26.61 2.49
N GLY A 21 44.84 -25.82 2.25
CA GLY A 21 43.90 -25.38 3.29
C GLY A 21 44.31 -24.12 4.06
N ARG A 22 45.48 -23.56 3.77
CA ARG A 22 45.95 -22.26 4.31
C ARG A 22 45.81 -21.16 3.24
N VAL A 23 45.48 -19.94 3.69
CA VAL A 23 45.47 -18.76 2.82
C VAL A 23 46.80 -18.05 2.97
N ARG A 24 47.52 -17.90 1.85
CA ARG A 24 48.74 -17.11 1.73
C ARG A 24 48.44 -15.83 0.94
N HIS A 25 48.99 -14.70 1.35
CA HIS A 25 48.87 -13.42 0.65
C HIS A 25 50.17 -13.15 -0.10
N ASP A 26 50.12 -13.21 -1.41
CA ASP A 26 51.24 -12.85 -2.27
C ASP A 26 51.11 -11.38 -2.69
N VAL A 27 52.18 -10.61 -2.51
CA VAL A 27 52.20 -9.19 -2.84
C VAL A 27 52.34 -9.01 -4.36
N VAL A 28 51.27 -8.52 -5.00
CA VAL A 28 51.24 -8.22 -6.43
C VAL A 28 51.92 -6.90 -6.73
N ALA A 29 51.62 -5.86 -5.93
CA ALA A 29 52.23 -4.56 -6.05
C ALA A 29 52.32 -3.84 -4.70
N ARG A 30 53.36 -3.04 -4.51
CA ARG A 30 53.48 -2.13 -3.37
C ARG A 30 53.13 -0.73 -3.83
N LEU A 31 52.07 -0.16 -3.22
CA LEU A 31 51.55 1.16 -3.65
C LEU A 31 52.29 2.32 -2.96
N GLY A 32 52.74 2.13 -1.72
CA GLY A 32 53.47 3.17 -1.01
C GLY A 32 52.90 3.49 0.38
N GLU A 33 53.34 4.57 0.99
CA GLU A 33 52.85 5.04 2.29
C GLU A 33 51.46 5.65 2.15
N ALA A 34 50.50 5.20 2.97
CA ALA A 34 49.09 5.56 2.91
C ALA A 34 48.89 7.09 3.05
N SER A 35 49.63 7.73 3.95
CA SER A 35 49.55 9.17 4.17
C SER A 35 50.00 10.00 2.96
N SER A 36 51.08 9.57 2.30
CA SER A 36 51.59 10.21 1.10
C SER A 36 50.66 10.03 -0.11
N LEU A 37 50.12 8.83 -0.29
CA LEU A 37 49.17 8.53 -1.37
C LEU A 37 47.87 9.31 -1.26
N ARG A 38 47.34 9.47 0.01
CA ARG A 38 46.16 10.32 0.25
C ARG A 38 46.46 11.80 -0.01
N ALA A 39 47.59 12.32 0.48
CA ALA A 39 47.97 13.73 0.31
C ALA A 39 48.20 14.10 -1.14
N SER A 40 48.72 13.20 -1.98
CA SER A 40 48.97 13.43 -3.42
C SER A 40 47.72 13.22 -4.29
N GLY A 41 46.61 12.71 -3.75
CA GLY A 41 45.44 12.29 -4.52
C GLY A 41 45.69 11.07 -5.43
N GLU A 42 46.82 10.40 -5.26
CA GLU A 42 47.19 9.24 -6.10
C GLU A 42 46.31 8.01 -5.75
N LEU A 43 45.93 7.86 -4.48
CA LEU A 43 45.02 6.83 -4.06
C LEU A 43 43.67 6.94 -4.74
N ASP A 44 43.11 8.16 -4.81
CA ASP A 44 41.81 8.41 -5.44
C ASP A 44 41.87 8.15 -6.95
N ARG A 45 42.98 8.46 -7.60
CA ARG A 45 43.20 8.13 -9.01
C ARG A 45 43.25 6.63 -9.27
N ILE A 46 43.91 5.86 -8.38
CA ILE A 46 43.95 4.39 -8.47
C ILE A 46 42.55 3.82 -8.30
N VAL A 47 41.77 4.28 -7.29
CA VAL A 47 40.43 3.84 -7.04
C VAL A 47 39.52 4.16 -8.23
N ALA A 48 39.59 5.38 -8.79
CA ALA A 48 38.79 5.77 -9.95
C ALA A 48 39.14 4.93 -11.21
N ALA A 49 40.43 4.64 -11.42
CA ALA A 49 40.88 3.79 -12.52
C ALA A 49 40.35 2.32 -12.35
N LEU A 50 40.38 1.75 -11.17
CA LEU A 50 39.85 0.43 -10.90
C LEU A 50 38.31 0.41 -10.99
N ALA A 51 37.65 1.47 -10.52
CA ALA A 51 36.20 1.63 -10.58
C ALA A 51 35.68 1.65 -12.03
N SER A 52 36.42 2.26 -12.96
CA SER A 52 36.03 2.31 -14.37
C SER A 52 35.97 0.92 -15.06
N HIS A 53 36.67 -0.06 -14.51
CA HIS A 53 36.66 -1.46 -14.97
C HIS A 53 35.73 -2.37 -14.15
N SER A 54 35.07 -1.83 -13.13
CA SER A 54 34.14 -2.58 -12.29
C SER A 54 32.75 -2.66 -12.93
N GLN A 55 32.09 -3.81 -12.78
CA GLN A 55 30.67 -3.95 -13.14
C GLN A 55 29.72 -3.28 -12.12
N ARG A 56 30.25 -2.79 -10.99
CA ARG A 56 29.48 -2.06 -9.98
C ARG A 56 29.66 -0.56 -10.18
N SER A 57 28.57 0.17 -10.00
CA SER A 57 28.62 1.64 -9.94
C SER A 57 29.27 2.07 -8.61
N TRP A 58 30.27 2.90 -8.69
CA TRP A 58 30.94 3.52 -7.54
C TRP A 58 30.56 4.99 -7.53
N CYS A 59 30.15 5.52 -6.40
CA CYS A 59 29.91 6.95 -6.20
C CYS A 59 30.71 7.42 -4.99
N ASP A 60 31.14 8.66 -5.03
CA ASP A 60 31.73 9.35 -3.89
C ASP A 60 30.59 9.81 -2.96
N GLU A 61 30.52 9.24 -1.76
CA GLU A 61 29.49 9.59 -0.78
C GLU A 61 29.56 11.06 -0.35
N SER A 62 30.73 11.69 -0.46
CA SER A 62 30.89 13.12 -0.12
C SER A 62 30.18 14.07 -1.10
N GLY A 63 29.84 13.58 -2.30
CA GLY A 63 29.09 14.30 -3.33
C GLY A 63 27.59 13.95 -3.36
N ILE A 64 27.09 13.10 -2.46
CA ILE A 64 25.68 12.74 -2.40
C ILE A 64 24.96 13.70 -1.47
N ASP A 65 24.10 14.55 -2.05
CA ASP A 65 23.14 15.36 -1.30
C ASP A 65 21.77 14.67 -1.35
N VAL A 66 21.19 14.42 -0.17
CA VAL A 66 19.88 13.78 -0.05
C VAL A 66 18.80 14.86 0.00
N GLU A 67 18.24 15.17 -1.16
CA GLU A 67 17.18 16.18 -1.27
C GLU A 67 15.85 15.69 -0.69
N GLN A 68 15.52 14.39 -0.86
CA GLN A 68 14.25 13.84 -0.42
C GLN A 68 14.34 12.33 -0.15
N ALA A 69 13.69 11.89 0.95
CA ALA A 69 13.47 10.49 1.25
C ALA A 69 11.99 10.14 1.09
N ARG A 70 11.67 9.08 0.32
CA ARG A 70 10.29 8.60 0.10
C ARG A 70 10.14 7.17 0.56
N SER A 71 8.99 6.85 1.16
CA SER A 71 8.67 5.49 1.58
C SER A 71 8.28 4.62 0.38
N ALA A 72 8.93 3.48 0.20
CA ALA A 72 8.65 2.54 -0.89
C ALA A 72 8.00 1.23 -0.42
N GLY A 73 8.43 0.68 0.70
CA GLY A 73 8.12 -0.69 1.11
C GLY A 73 6.62 -0.96 1.29
N ALA A 74 5.91 -0.10 2.00
CA ALA A 74 4.48 -0.27 2.26
C ALA A 74 3.65 -0.21 0.96
N VAL A 75 3.93 0.75 0.08
CA VAL A 75 3.24 0.88 -1.22
C VAL A 75 3.57 -0.31 -2.13
N ALA A 76 4.81 -0.80 -2.14
CA ALA A 76 5.20 -1.99 -2.91
C ALA A 76 4.46 -3.26 -2.44
N ALA A 77 4.26 -3.43 -1.13
CA ALA A 77 3.45 -4.52 -0.59
C ALA A 77 1.99 -4.44 -1.08
N VAL A 78 1.37 -3.25 -1.01
CA VAL A 78 0.01 -3.04 -1.52
C VAL A 78 -0.04 -3.32 -3.02
N ALA A 79 0.92 -2.85 -3.82
CA ALA A 79 0.98 -3.08 -5.26
C ALA A 79 1.08 -4.57 -5.61
N THR A 80 1.81 -5.35 -4.80
CA THR A 80 1.92 -6.80 -4.98
C THR A 80 0.56 -7.49 -4.82
N TYR A 81 -0.19 -7.17 -3.77
CA TYR A 81 -1.53 -7.75 -3.58
C TYR A 81 -2.55 -7.20 -4.57
N TRP A 82 -2.45 -5.93 -4.95
CA TRP A 82 -3.27 -5.30 -5.98
C TRP A 82 -3.19 -6.06 -7.31
N ALA A 83 -1.97 -6.36 -7.75
CA ALA A 83 -1.74 -7.15 -8.97
C ALA A 83 -2.19 -8.61 -8.82
N ARG A 84 -1.95 -9.24 -7.67
CA ARG A 84 -2.39 -10.63 -7.40
C ARG A 84 -3.90 -10.77 -7.40
N LEU A 85 -4.62 -9.78 -6.93
CA LEU A 85 -6.08 -9.73 -6.95
C LEU A 85 -6.63 -9.26 -8.31
N GLY A 86 -5.78 -8.92 -9.29
CA GLY A 86 -6.19 -8.46 -10.61
C GLY A 86 -6.94 -7.13 -10.62
N LEU A 87 -6.79 -6.32 -9.58
CA LEU A 87 -7.52 -5.07 -9.39
C LEU A 87 -7.10 -3.97 -10.39
N ASP A 88 -5.87 -4.05 -10.90
CA ASP A 88 -5.37 -3.20 -11.98
C ASP A 88 -6.23 -3.32 -13.23
N ARG A 89 -6.47 -4.55 -13.69
CA ARG A 89 -7.29 -4.84 -14.87
C ARG A 89 -8.76 -4.55 -14.61
N HIS A 90 -9.25 -4.92 -13.41
CA HIS A 90 -10.63 -4.70 -13.02
C HIS A 90 -11.02 -3.22 -13.10
N PHE A 91 -10.26 -2.34 -12.47
CA PHE A 91 -10.55 -0.90 -12.49
C PHE A 91 -10.17 -0.23 -13.82
N ALA A 92 -9.19 -0.74 -14.56
CA ALA A 92 -8.90 -0.26 -15.90
C ALA A 92 -10.07 -0.51 -16.87
N ALA A 93 -10.73 -1.66 -16.77
CA ALA A 93 -11.91 -1.98 -17.58
C ALA A 93 -13.11 -1.06 -17.27
N MET A 94 -13.24 -0.60 -16.02
CA MET A 94 -14.31 0.32 -15.60
C MET A 94 -14.05 1.78 -15.96
N ALA A 95 -12.81 2.15 -16.26
CA ALA A 95 -12.43 3.54 -16.56
C ALA A 95 -13.11 4.11 -17.82
N GLY A 96 -13.66 3.24 -18.68
CA GLY A 96 -14.26 3.66 -19.94
C GLY A 96 -13.22 4.35 -20.84
N GLY A 97 -13.60 4.71 -22.08
CA GLY A 97 -12.69 5.36 -23.05
C GLY A 97 -12.29 6.82 -22.70
N HIS A 98 -12.33 7.24 -21.48
CA HIS A 98 -12.15 8.64 -21.06
C HIS A 98 -10.71 9.03 -20.73
N GLY A 99 -9.73 8.13 -20.90
CA GLY A 99 -8.29 8.43 -20.67
C GLY A 99 -7.94 8.90 -19.24
N ALA A 100 -8.89 8.85 -18.31
CA ALA A 100 -8.64 9.26 -16.93
C ALA A 100 -7.95 8.14 -16.17
N PRO A 101 -6.96 8.43 -15.30
CA PRO A 101 -6.24 7.42 -14.52
C PRO A 101 -7.08 6.92 -13.34
N ILE A 102 -8.25 6.32 -13.62
CA ILE A 102 -9.20 5.83 -12.60
C ILE A 102 -8.58 4.70 -11.78
N ALA A 103 -7.97 3.72 -12.44
CA ALA A 103 -7.32 2.60 -11.75
C ALA A 103 -6.20 3.09 -10.81
N ASP A 104 -5.38 4.03 -11.28
CA ASP A 104 -4.32 4.65 -10.47
C ASP A 104 -4.88 5.48 -9.32
N ALA A 105 -5.99 6.18 -9.55
CA ALA A 105 -6.67 6.92 -8.49
C ALA A 105 -7.21 6.00 -7.39
N VAL A 106 -7.85 4.88 -7.76
CA VAL A 106 -8.33 3.88 -6.80
C VAL A 106 -7.14 3.25 -6.06
N PHE A 107 -6.09 2.83 -6.79
CA PHE A 107 -4.87 2.29 -6.18
C PHE A 107 -4.28 3.25 -5.14
N ALA A 108 -4.10 4.53 -5.51
CA ALA A 108 -3.54 5.52 -4.59
C ALA A 108 -4.42 5.75 -3.36
N MET A 109 -5.75 5.74 -3.52
CA MET A 109 -6.69 5.85 -2.39
C MET A 109 -6.58 4.66 -1.44
N VAL A 110 -6.48 3.45 -1.95
CA VAL A 110 -6.32 2.21 -1.16
C VAL A 110 -4.96 2.20 -0.47
N ALA A 111 -3.89 2.45 -1.21
CA ALA A 111 -2.53 2.49 -0.66
C ALA A 111 -2.41 3.55 0.44
N ASN A 112 -2.94 4.75 0.22
CA ASN A 112 -2.96 5.80 1.23
C ASN A 112 -3.76 5.39 2.48
N ARG A 113 -4.93 4.74 2.30
CA ARG A 113 -5.75 4.29 3.43
C ARG A 113 -5.01 3.27 4.30
N LEU A 114 -4.21 2.40 3.70
CA LEU A 114 -3.45 1.36 4.39
C LEU A 114 -2.14 1.88 5.01
N CYS A 115 -1.46 2.82 4.33
CA CYS A 115 -0.12 3.26 4.72
C CYS A 115 -0.11 4.53 5.59
N ALA A 116 -0.91 5.54 5.20
CA ALA A 116 -0.93 6.86 5.84
C ALA A 116 -2.26 7.57 5.58
N PRO A 117 -3.35 7.22 6.26
CA PRO A 117 -4.68 7.71 5.98
C PRO A 117 -4.79 9.25 5.97
N ARG A 118 -5.13 9.80 4.80
CA ARG A 118 -5.34 11.24 4.59
C ARG A 118 -6.66 11.50 3.82
N SER A 119 -7.09 12.75 3.81
CA SER A 119 -8.23 13.16 2.98
C SER A 119 -7.90 13.04 1.49
N LYS A 120 -8.92 12.87 0.64
CA LYS A 120 -8.76 12.82 -0.81
C LYS A 120 -8.07 14.08 -1.37
N ARG A 121 -8.26 15.22 -0.72
CA ARG A 121 -7.62 16.49 -1.09
C ARG A 121 -6.10 16.47 -0.87
N ALA A 122 -5.61 15.72 0.11
CA ALA A 122 -4.18 15.63 0.43
C ALA A 122 -3.44 14.52 -0.36
N LEU A 123 -4.16 13.69 -1.11
CA LEU A 123 -3.57 12.60 -1.89
C LEU A 123 -2.54 13.04 -2.94
N PRO A 124 -2.77 14.11 -3.74
CA PRO A 124 -1.78 14.53 -4.72
C PRO A 124 -0.41 14.86 -4.10
N GLU A 125 -0.41 15.52 -2.95
CA GLU A 125 0.80 15.86 -2.21
C GLU A 125 1.48 14.60 -1.66
N TRP A 126 0.71 13.69 -1.05
CA TRP A 126 1.23 12.42 -0.54
C TRP A 126 1.89 11.58 -1.63
N VAL A 127 1.26 11.47 -2.80
CA VAL A 127 1.82 10.76 -3.96
C VAL A 127 3.10 11.40 -4.46
N ALA A 128 3.15 12.74 -4.49
CA ALA A 128 4.28 13.49 -5.03
C ALA A 128 5.49 13.51 -4.09
N ALA A 129 5.25 13.62 -2.77
CA ALA A 129 6.30 13.93 -1.81
C ALA A 129 6.69 12.76 -0.88
N ASP A 130 5.75 11.90 -0.49
CA ASP A 130 5.96 11.00 0.63
C ASP A 130 6.28 9.55 0.23
N VAL A 131 5.86 9.13 -0.98
CA VAL A 131 5.95 7.72 -1.37
C VAL A 131 6.51 7.51 -2.78
N VAL A 132 7.02 6.30 -3.02
CA VAL A 132 7.39 5.82 -4.36
C VAL A 132 6.24 4.98 -4.89
N MET A 133 5.64 5.43 -5.99
CA MET A 133 4.57 4.71 -6.67
C MET A 133 5.12 3.64 -7.63
N PRO A 134 4.31 2.62 -7.99
CA PRO A 134 4.72 1.61 -8.97
C PRO A 134 5.11 2.20 -10.33
N ALA A 135 5.94 1.46 -11.07
CA ALA A 135 6.30 1.86 -12.43
C ALA A 135 5.06 1.96 -13.34
N GLY A 136 5.00 3.01 -14.14
CA GLY A 136 3.87 3.28 -15.03
C GLY A 136 2.67 3.98 -14.36
N PHE A 137 2.72 4.22 -13.05
CA PHE A 137 1.67 4.96 -12.34
C PHE A 137 1.51 6.38 -12.88
N GLN A 138 0.29 6.72 -13.28
CA GLN A 138 -0.07 8.07 -13.72
C GLN A 138 -0.65 8.87 -12.55
N VAL A 139 0.02 9.97 -12.20
CA VAL A 139 -0.37 10.79 -11.04
C VAL A 139 -1.74 11.40 -11.23
N PRO A 140 -2.77 10.99 -10.47
CA PRO A 140 -4.11 11.55 -10.59
C PRO A 140 -4.18 12.96 -10.00
N SER A 141 -4.96 13.82 -10.62
CA SER A 141 -5.36 15.11 -10.01
C SER A 141 -6.42 14.91 -8.92
N ALA A 142 -6.62 15.92 -8.09
CA ALA A 142 -7.65 15.88 -7.05
C ALA A 142 -9.04 15.50 -7.59
N HIS A 143 -9.41 15.97 -8.80
CA HIS A 143 -10.67 15.66 -9.45
C HIS A 143 -10.80 14.17 -9.81
N HIS A 144 -9.71 13.52 -10.22
CA HIS A 144 -9.73 12.09 -10.57
C HIS A 144 -10.04 11.21 -9.35
N TYR A 145 -9.62 11.57 -8.14
CA TYR A 145 -9.99 10.83 -6.93
C TYR A 145 -11.48 10.85 -6.64
N TYR A 146 -12.14 12.00 -6.80
CA TYR A 146 -13.59 12.08 -6.60
C TYR A 146 -14.34 11.30 -7.67
N ARG A 147 -13.92 11.41 -8.93
CA ARG A 147 -14.49 10.65 -10.03
C ARG A 147 -14.31 9.14 -9.86
N ALA A 148 -13.16 8.72 -9.36
CA ALA A 148 -12.90 7.32 -9.04
C ALA A 148 -13.82 6.80 -7.93
N LEU A 149 -14.22 7.63 -6.95
CA LEU A 149 -15.20 7.24 -5.95
C LEU A 149 -16.57 6.99 -6.57
N ASP A 150 -17.02 7.81 -7.53
CA ASP A 150 -18.28 7.60 -8.24
C ASP A 150 -18.24 6.26 -9.00
N VAL A 151 -17.16 6.00 -9.75
CA VAL A 151 -16.97 4.73 -10.48
C VAL A 151 -16.98 3.52 -9.52
N VAL A 152 -16.28 3.59 -8.40
CA VAL A 152 -16.25 2.51 -7.41
C VAL A 152 -17.63 2.28 -6.79
N ALA A 153 -18.39 3.35 -6.53
CA ALA A 153 -19.74 3.25 -5.98
C ALA A 153 -20.71 2.58 -6.97
N GLU A 154 -20.66 2.97 -8.23
CA GLU A 154 -21.48 2.38 -9.30
C GLU A 154 -21.09 0.91 -9.58
N ALA A 155 -19.80 0.58 -9.45
CA ALA A 155 -19.25 -0.75 -9.69
C ALA A 155 -19.17 -1.63 -8.44
N LYS A 156 -19.83 -1.27 -7.34
CA LYS A 156 -19.75 -1.96 -6.05
C LYS A 156 -19.92 -3.47 -6.19
N GLU A 157 -21.04 -3.91 -6.76
CA GLU A 157 -21.38 -5.33 -6.88
C GLU A 157 -20.38 -6.10 -7.75
N ALA A 158 -19.96 -5.50 -8.87
CA ALA A 158 -18.96 -6.10 -9.76
C ALA A 158 -17.59 -6.20 -9.08
N THR A 159 -17.22 -5.22 -8.26
CA THR A 159 -15.97 -5.22 -7.50
C THR A 159 -15.98 -6.27 -6.39
N GLU A 160 -17.08 -6.39 -5.65
CA GLU A 160 -17.25 -7.41 -4.61
C GLU A 160 -17.23 -8.83 -5.21
N ALA A 161 -17.92 -9.04 -6.35
CA ALA A 161 -17.90 -10.32 -7.06
C ALA A 161 -16.50 -10.67 -7.58
N HIS A 162 -15.77 -9.70 -8.14
CA HIS A 162 -14.40 -9.89 -8.59
C HIS A 162 -13.47 -10.28 -7.42
N LEU A 163 -13.55 -9.54 -6.30
CA LEU A 163 -12.74 -9.83 -5.11
C LEU A 163 -13.08 -11.20 -4.52
N TYR A 164 -14.37 -11.55 -4.47
CA TYR A 164 -14.81 -12.87 -4.01
C TYR A 164 -14.19 -13.99 -4.85
N GLY A 165 -14.27 -13.90 -6.19
CA GLY A 165 -13.65 -14.87 -7.10
C GLY A 165 -12.14 -14.97 -6.89
N ALA A 166 -11.43 -13.83 -6.91
CA ALA A 166 -9.98 -13.79 -6.72
C ALA A 166 -9.54 -14.36 -5.36
N LEU A 167 -10.28 -14.11 -4.30
CA LEU A 167 -9.99 -14.62 -2.95
C LEU A 167 -10.30 -16.11 -2.83
N THR A 168 -11.37 -16.59 -3.45
CA THR A 168 -11.71 -18.02 -3.48
C THR A 168 -10.59 -18.82 -4.16
N ASP A 169 -10.05 -18.32 -5.27
CA ASP A 169 -8.93 -18.95 -5.97
C ASP A 169 -7.64 -18.95 -5.15
N LEU A 170 -7.43 -17.92 -4.33
CA LEU A 170 -6.20 -17.75 -3.55
C LEU A 170 -6.23 -18.46 -2.19
N THR A 171 -7.40 -18.55 -1.52
CA THR A 171 -7.49 -18.91 -0.11
C THR A 171 -8.48 -20.02 0.23
N ASN A 172 -9.20 -20.58 -0.74
CA ASN A 172 -10.21 -21.61 -0.47
C ASN A 172 -11.26 -21.13 0.56
N LEU A 173 -11.90 -19.99 0.32
CA LEU A 173 -12.83 -19.33 1.26
C LEU A 173 -13.91 -20.28 1.78
N ASP A 174 -14.00 -20.43 3.10
CA ASP A 174 -15.07 -21.17 3.76
C ASP A 174 -16.22 -20.22 4.11
N LEU A 175 -17.34 -20.39 3.41
CA LEU A 175 -18.54 -19.57 3.60
C LEU A 175 -19.60 -20.24 4.49
N ARG A 176 -19.30 -21.38 5.10
CA ARG A 176 -20.25 -22.05 6.02
C ARG A 176 -20.55 -21.19 7.25
N LEU A 177 -19.59 -20.33 7.63
CA LEU A 177 -19.75 -19.37 8.71
C LEU A 177 -19.54 -17.96 8.18
N VAL A 178 -20.55 -17.11 8.32
CA VAL A 178 -20.50 -15.68 7.98
C VAL A 178 -20.86 -14.88 9.22
N CYS A 179 -20.02 -13.91 9.54
CA CYS A 179 -20.28 -12.95 10.61
C CYS A 179 -20.81 -11.65 10.00
N TYR A 180 -21.87 -11.12 10.59
CA TYR A 180 -22.45 -9.84 10.19
C TYR A 180 -22.40 -8.88 11.37
N ASP A 181 -21.87 -7.70 11.14
CA ASP A 181 -21.78 -6.64 12.14
C ASP A 181 -22.18 -5.29 11.53
N LEU A 182 -22.78 -4.45 12.37
CA LEU A 182 -23.19 -3.10 12.04
C LEU A 182 -22.35 -2.08 12.80
N THR A 183 -21.89 -1.07 12.09
CA THR A 183 -21.26 0.11 12.66
C THR A 183 -21.90 1.38 12.11
N SER A 184 -21.68 2.51 12.74
CA SER A 184 -22.11 3.81 12.23
C SER A 184 -20.93 4.74 12.04
N THR A 185 -21.05 5.64 11.07
CA THR A 185 -20.10 6.75 10.91
C THR A 185 -20.86 8.06 10.72
N TYR A 186 -20.41 9.13 11.38
CA TYR A 186 -21.06 10.43 11.33
C TYR A 186 -20.28 11.44 10.48
N PHE A 187 -20.98 12.52 10.06
CA PHE A 187 -20.41 13.56 9.21
C PHE A 187 -20.17 14.84 10.00
N GLU A 188 -18.92 15.25 10.13
CA GLU A 188 -18.54 16.45 10.88
C GLU A 188 -19.05 17.75 10.23
N GLY A 189 -18.94 17.88 8.92
CA GLY A 189 -19.29 19.12 8.21
C GLY A 189 -20.77 19.31 7.89
N ALA A 190 -21.61 18.28 8.01
CA ALA A 190 -23.01 18.30 7.62
C ALA A 190 -23.91 18.56 8.84
N THR A 191 -24.59 19.70 8.85
CA THR A 191 -25.47 20.07 9.96
C THR A 191 -26.92 19.61 9.77
N LYS A 192 -27.32 19.25 8.55
CA LYS A 192 -28.69 18.78 8.26
C LYS A 192 -28.69 17.70 7.18
N PRO A 193 -29.53 16.67 7.30
CA PRO A 193 -29.85 15.78 6.19
C PRO A 193 -30.43 16.60 5.03
N SER A 194 -30.12 16.19 3.82
CA SER A 194 -30.69 16.83 2.62
C SER A 194 -31.25 15.77 1.69
N ALA A 195 -32.26 16.12 0.89
CA ALA A 195 -32.85 15.21 -0.09
C ALA A 195 -31.83 14.67 -1.11
N ARG A 196 -30.69 15.33 -1.28
CA ARG A 196 -29.60 14.86 -2.14
C ARG A 196 -28.81 13.68 -1.53
N PHE A 197 -28.90 13.51 -0.21
CA PHE A 197 -28.16 12.47 0.54
C PHE A 197 -29.11 11.81 1.53
N GLU A 198 -30.10 11.10 1.03
CA GLU A 198 -31.16 10.45 1.81
C GLU A 198 -30.63 9.47 2.86
N SER A 199 -29.48 8.83 2.61
CA SER A 199 -28.83 7.94 3.55
C SER A 199 -28.30 8.66 4.81
N ARG A 200 -28.07 9.98 4.75
CA ARG A 200 -27.62 10.76 5.90
C ARG A 200 -28.79 11.14 6.78
N ALA A 201 -28.93 10.46 7.90
CA ALA A 201 -30.00 10.72 8.84
C ALA A 201 -29.45 10.80 10.27
N PHE A 202 -30.18 11.53 11.14
CA PHE A 202 -29.92 11.45 12.56
C PHE A 202 -30.47 10.12 13.09
N GLY A 203 -29.69 9.43 13.91
CA GLY A 203 -30.07 8.15 14.46
C GLY A 203 -29.33 7.84 15.76
N TYR A 204 -29.40 6.58 16.20
CA TYR A 204 -28.64 6.13 17.35
C TYR A 204 -27.15 6.10 16.99
N SER A 205 -26.37 6.99 17.62
CA SER A 205 -24.93 7.09 17.38
C SER A 205 -24.16 6.22 18.38
N ARG A 206 -23.43 5.23 17.89
CA ARG A 206 -22.51 4.41 18.69
C ARG A 206 -21.32 5.22 19.22
N ASP A 207 -20.99 6.34 18.54
CA ASP A 207 -19.91 7.28 18.92
C ASP A 207 -20.40 8.39 19.85
N HIS A 208 -21.63 8.28 20.40
CA HIS A 208 -22.25 9.31 21.27
C HIS A 208 -22.36 10.70 20.62
N ARG A 209 -22.59 10.75 19.30
CA ARG A 209 -22.76 11.97 18.53
C ARG A 209 -24.17 12.07 17.90
N PRO A 210 -25.25 12.13 18.72
CA PRO A 210 -26.63 12.23 18.23
C PRO A 210 -26.89 13.59 17.53
N ASP A 211 -26.00 14.55 17.73
CA ASP A 211 -26.01 15.88 17.10
C ASP A 211 -25.54 15.88 15.64
N ARG A 212 -25.06 14.75 15.11
CA ARG A 212 -24.52 14.61 13.76
C ARG A 212 -25.31 13.62 12.92
N PRO A 213 -25.56 13.96 11.63
CA PRO A 213 -26.10 12.98 10.70
C PRO A 213 -25.07 11.88 10.45
N GLN A 214 -25.54 10.66 10.32
CA GLN A 214 -24.73 9.45 10.18
C GLN A 214 -25.26 8.57 9.05
N VAL A 215 -24.49 7.53 8.72
CA VAL A 215 -24.92 6.35 7.97
C VAL A 215 -24.59 5.12 8.79
N VAL A 216 -25.34 4.04 8.59
CA VAL A 216 -25.07 2.73 9.16
C VAL A 216 -24.40 1.87 8.09
N ILE A 217 -23.35 1.17 8.47
CA ILE A 217 -22.57 0.29 7.58
C ILE A 217 -22.66 -1.12 8.11
N GLY A 218 -23.18 -2.03 7.29
CA GLY A 218 -23.18 -3.47 7.56
C GLY A 218 -22.02 -4.12 6.82
N LEU A 219 -21.24 -4.94 7.52
CA LEU A 219 -20.12 -5.68 6.95
C LEU A 219 -20.34 -7.18 7.14
N LEU A 220 -20.21 -7.94 6.06
CA LEU A 220 -20.21 -9.40 6.09
C LEU A 220 -18.77 -9.89 5.93
N VAL A 221 -18.36 -10.77 6.84
CA VAL A 221 -17.03 -11.36 6.83
C VAL A 221 -17.12 -12.88 6.99
N THR A 222 -16.16 -13.61 6.44
CA THR A 222 -16.01 -15.05 6.68
C THR A 222 -15.63 -15.33 8.13
N GLY A 223 -15.67 -16.59 8.55
CA GLY A 223 -15.15 -17.02 9.86
C GLY A 223 -13.68 -16.64 10.11
N ASP A 224 -12.90 -16.51 9.06
CA ASP A 224 -11.48 -16.07 9.11
C ASP A 224 -11.32 -14.54 9.07
N GLY A 225 -12.43 -13.79 9.07
CA GLY A 225 -12.42 -12.32 9.08
C GLY A 225 -12.20 -11.67 7.71
N ILE A 226 -12.34 -12.41 6.61
CA ILE A 226 -12.21 -11.86 5.25
C ILE A 226 -13.54 -11.20 4.85
N PRO A 227 -13.55 -9.90 4.50
CA PRO A 227 -14.77 -9.22 4.09
C PRO A 227 -15.23 -9.70 2.71
N ILE A 228 -16.52 -10.00 2.59
CA ILE A 228 -17.15 -10.51 1.36
C ILE A 228 -18.17 -9.56 0.76
N ALA A 229 -18.85 -8.78 1.59
CA ALA A 229 -19.79 -7.76 1.13
C ALA A 229 -19.99 -6.67 2.20
N HIS A 230 -20.46 -5.50 1.76
CA HIS A 230 -20.87 -4.43 2.67
C HIS A 230 -22.18 -3.82 2.20
N HIS A 231 -22.93 -3.26 3.14
CA HIS A 231 -24.16 -2.53 2.89
C HIS A 231 -24.10 -1.16 3.57
N VAL A 232 -24.72 -0.17 2.97
CA VAL A 232 -24.85 1.17 3.56
C VAL A 232 -26.33 1.49 3.71
N PHE A 233 -26.76 1.74 4.94
CA PHE A 233 -28.14 2.06 5.28
C PHE A 233 -28.27 3.50 5.76
N ALA A 234 -29.49 4.01 5.74
CA ALA A 234 -29.77 5.31 6.32
C ALA A 234 -29.41 5.34 7.82
N GLY A 235 -28.93 6.49 8.29
CA GLY A 235 -28.45 6.63 9.67
C GLY A 235 -29.47 6.37 10.76
N ASN A 236 -30.77 6.38 10.43
CA ASN A 236 -31.89 6.04 11.32
C ASN A 236 -32.42 4.62 11.16
N THR A 237 -31.74 3.77 10.39
CA THR A 237 -32.17 2.39 10.18
C THR A 237 -32.01 1.59 11.48
N ALA A 238 -33.04 0.83 11.85
CA ALA A 238 -32.99 -0.08 12.98
C ALA A 238 -32.22 -1.35 12.59
N ASP A 239 -31.32 -1.80 13.46
CA ASP A 239 -30.40 -2.91 13.20
C ASP A 239 -31.13 -4.19 12.74
N VAL A 240 -32.18 -4.57 13.42
CA VAL A 240 -33.02 -5.76 13.10
C VAL A 240 -33.59 -5.73 11.69
N SER A 241 -33.91 -4.54 11.18
CA SER A 241 -34.54 -4.39 9.85
C SER A 241 -33.58 -4.62 8.68
N THR A 242 -32.28 -4.64 8.91
CA THR A 242 -31.25 -4.81 7.87
C THR A 242 -31.04 -6.25 7.45
N LEU A 243 -31.25 -7.19 8.39
CA LEU A 243 -30.90 -8.60 8.25
C LEU A 243 -31.58 -9.33 7.07
N PRO A 244 -32.90 -9.21 6.84
CA PRO A 244 -33.56 -9.89 5.73
C PRO A 244 -32.96 -9.53 4.37
N GLY A 245 -32.78 -8.25 4.08
CA GLY A 245 -32.23 -7.80 2.81
C GLY A 245 -30.77 -8.21 2.60
N VAL A 246 -29.98 -8.27 3.67
CA VAL A 246 -28.60 -8.77 3.64
C VAL A 246 -28.54 -10.26 3.34
N LEU A 247 -29.45 -11.05 3.92
CA LEU A 247 -29.55 -12.49 3.64
C LEU A 247 -29.95 -12.77 2.20
N ASP A 248 -30.95 -12.06 1.70
CA ASP A 248 -31.41 -12.19 0.30
C ASP A 248 -30.26 -11.87 -0.68
N ASP A 249 -29.52 -10.79 -0.43
CA ASP A 249 -28.36 -10.41 -1.24
C ASP A 249 -27.25 -11.46 -1.19
N LEU A 250 -26.94 -11.98 -0.01
CA LEU A 250 -25.92 -13.01 0.16
C LEU A 250 -26.29 -14.31 -0.56
N GLN A 251 -27.55 -14.75 -0.47
CA GLN A 251 -28.03 -15.92 -1.21
C GLN A 251 -27.96 -15.74 -2.72
N ALA A 252 -28.33 -14.56 -3.22
CA ALA A 252 -28.29 -14.26 -4.65
C ALA A 252 -26.88 -14.26 -5.21
N ARG A 253 -25.91 -13.76 -4.46
CA ARG A 253 -24.52 -13.61 -4.92
C ARG A 253 -23.69 -14.88 -4.80
N VAL A 254 -23.87 -15.63 -3.76
CA VAL A 254 -22.96 -16.73 -3.38
C VAL A 254 -23.54 -18.10 -3.70
N GLY A 255 -24.85 -18.20 -3.97
CA GLY A 255 -25.52 -19.46 -4.37
C GLY A 255 -25.42 -20.57 -3.33
N ILE A 256 -25.23 -20.24 -2.05
CA ILE A 256 -24.96 -21.20 -0.97
C ILE A 256 -26.28 -21.76 -0.42
N GLY A 257 -26.37 -23.09 -0.33
CA GLY A 257 -27.56 -23.77 0.16
C GLY A 257 -27.76 -23.71 1.69
N ALA A 258 -26.71 -23.56 2.48
CA ALA A 258 -26.79 -23.47 3.94
C ALA A 258 -25.63 -22.62 4.48
N ILE A 259 -25.95 -21.53 5.17
CA ILE A 259 -25.00 -20.63 5.83
C ILE A 259 -25.35 -20.52 7.30
N THR A 260 -24.37 -20.56 8.18
CA THR A 260 -24.54 -20.15 9.57
C THR A 260 -24.17 -18.68 9.67
N LEU A 261 -25.17 -17.82 9.91
CA LEU A 261 -24.93 -16.40 10.14
C LEU A 261 -24.81 -16.13 11.64
N VAL A 262 -23.74 -15.45 12.02
CA VAL A 262 -23.53 -14.96 13.38
C VAL A 262 -23.66 -13.44 13.39
N ALA A 263 -24.51 -12.92 14.24
CA ALA A 263 -24.72 -11.49 14.41
C ALA A 263 -24.75 -11.13 15.89
N ASP A 264 -24.49 -9.86 16.23
CA ASP A 264 -24.54 -9.39 17.62
C ASP A 264 -25.98 -9.31 18.14
N ARG A 265 -26.12 -9.30 19.47
CA ARG A 265 -27.41 -9.30 20.19
C ARG A 265 -28.33 -8.11 19.91
N GLY A 266 -27.81 -7.09 19.25
CA GLY A 266 -28.59 -5.92 18.82
C GLY A 266 -29.35 -6.08 17.50
N LEU A 267 -29.13 -7.21 16.79
CA LEU A 267 -29.70 -7.54 15.48
C LEU A 267 -30.90 -8.45 15.58
#